data_1199338222495e8a12826b857fb5962b
#
_entry.id   1199338222495e8a12826b857fb5962b
#
_cell.length_a   1.000
_cell.length_b   1.000
_cell.length_c   1.000
_cell.angle_alpha   90.00
_cell.angle_beta   90.00
_cell.angle_gamma   90.00
#
_symmetry.space_group_name_H-M   'P 1'
#
loop_
_entity.id
_entity.type
_entity.pdbx_description
1 polymer ?
#
loop_
_entity_poly.entity_id
_entity_poly.type
_entity_poly.pdbx_seq_one_letter_code
_entity_poly.pdbx_strand_id
1 'polypeptide(L)'
;VPASEIFMRPGAAIHKNKKTMVVASSRSGNTSEVVRAIKFVQSHHLADCIAITSNPDSDMAQISGYTIVLPHIREKSVVMTGTYTNILLTAQLVAGIVSSDEHFLSELKQLPNIGDKVMPQAETLAKKLGVEKQYTHFISLGLGAYYGMANEGMLKLKEMTQLFAEAFNP
;
A
#
# COMPACT_ATOMS: atom_id res chain seq x y z
N VAL A 1 -7.82 -1.87 -5.06
CA VAL A 1 -8.84 -0.88 -5.46
C VAL A 1 -8.93 0.21 -4.42
N PRO A 2 -9.31 1.46 -4.76
CA PRO A 2 -9.63 2.49 -3.78
C PRO A 2 -10.76 2.05 -2.84
N ALA A 3 -10.68 2.40 -1.55
CA ALA A 3 -11.67 1.98 -0.57
C ALA A 3 -13.10 2.46 -0.92
N SER A 4 -13.22 3.64 -1.52
CA SER A 4 -14.50 4.18 -1.98
C SER A 4 -15.19 3.31 -3.04
N GLU A 5 -14.45 2.64 -3.91
CA GLU A 5 -15.01 1.75 -4.94
C GLU A 5 -15.77 0.56 -4.32
N ILE A 6 -15.34 0.11 -3.15
CA ILE A 6 -15.95 -1.02 -2.43
C ILE A 6 -17.42 -0.74 -2.11
N PHE A 7 -17.75 0.48 -1.66
CA PHE A 7 -19.14 0.81 -1.32
C PHE A 7 -19.90 1.54 -2.42
N MET A 8 -19.20 2.15 -3.38
CA MET A 8 -19.85 2.78 -4.53
C MET A 8 -20.19 1.78 -5.65
N ARG A 9 -19.30 0.81 -5.90
CA ARG A 9 -19.44 -0.20 -6.97
C ARG A 9 -18.98 -1.58 -6.51
N PRO A 10 -19.62 -2.17 -5.48
CA PRO A 10 -19.15 -3.42 -4.86
C PRO A 10 -19.01 -4.57 -5.85
N GLY A 11 -19.89 -4.68 -6.83
CA GLY A 11 -19.82 -5.72 -7.84
C GLY A 11 -18.62 -5.67 -8.79
N ALA A 12 -17.92 -4.55 -8.87
CA ALA A 12 -16.67 -4.42 -9.61
C ALA A 12 -15.46 -4.94 -8.83
N ALA A 13 -15.51 -4.92 -7.50
CA ALA A 13 -14.41 -5.30 -6.62
C ALA A 13 -14.63 -6.68 -5.96
N ILE A 14 -15.86 -7.04 -5.63
CA ILE A 14 -16.22 -8.26 -4.90
C ILE A 14 -17.10 -9.15 -5.77
N HIS A 15 -16.58 -10.33 -6.10
CA HIS A 15 -17.33 -11.30 -6.92
C HIS A 15 -18.27 -12.14 -6.06
N LYS A 16 -19.57 -12.09 -6.32
CA LYS A 16 -20.61 -12.79 -5.56
C LYS A 16 -20.41 -14.31 -5.46
N ASN A 17 -19.76 -14.92 -6.44
CA ASN A 17 -19.57 -16.37 -6.52
C ASN A 17 -18.19 -16.84 -6.06
N LYS A 18 -17.41 -15.97 -5.40
CA LYS A 18 -16.08 -16.31 -4.89
C LYS A 18 -15.97 -15.95 -3.42
N LYS A 19 -15.43 -16.87 -2.62
CA LYS A 19 -15.04 -16.54 -1.25
C LYS A 19 -13.94 -15.48 -1.32
N THR A 20 -14.23 -14.30 -0.84
CA THR A 20 -13.35 -13.13 -0.95
C THR A 20 -12.86 -12.71 0.43
N MET A 21 -11.59 -12.33 0.52
CA MET A 21 -10.99 -11.63 1.65
C MET A 21 -10.65 -10.20 1.22
N VAL A 22 -11.13 -9.23 1.96
CA VAL A 22 -10.73 -7.83 1.78
C VAL A 22 -9.56 -7.52 2.70
N VAL A 23 -8.43 -7.18 2.11
CA VAL A 23 -7.25 -6.71 2.84
C VAL A 23 -7.28 -5.17 2.83
N ALA A 24 -7.57 -4.59 3.99
CA ALA A 24 -7.66 -3.16 4.19
C ALA A 24 -6.40 -2.65 4.87
N SER A 25 -5.80 -1.57 4.37
CA SER A 25 -4.59 -1.00 4.93
C SER A 25 -4.73 0.49 5.21
N SER A 26 -4.28 0.92 6.38
CA SER A 26 -4.20 2.32 6.76
C SER A 26 -3.23 2.49 7.93
N ARG A 27 -2.29 3.44 7.83
CA ARG A 27 -1.35 3.71 8.92
C ARG A 27 -2.08 4.04 10.22
N SER A 28 -2.92 5.06 10.20
CA SER A 28 -3.69 5.49 11.38
C SER A 28 -4.79 4.51 11.76
N GLY A 29 -5.27 3.71 10.79
CA GLY A 29 -6.43 2.85 10.94
C GLY A 29 -7.77 3.60 11.07
N ASN A 30 -7.76 4.93 10.93
CA ASN A 30 -8.93 5.81 11.07
C ASN A 30 -9.30 6.54 9.78
N THR A 31 -8.73 6.12 8.64
CA THR A 31 -9.10 6.67 7.33
C THR A 31 -10.57 6.39 7.06
N SER A 32 -11.38 7.44 6.94
CA SER A 32 -12.85 7.35 6.88
C SER A 32 -13.35 6.43 5.78
N GLU A 33 -12.74 6.49 4.60
CA GLU A 33 -13.11 5.67 3.45
C GLU A 33 -12.82 4.19 3.70
N VAL A 34 -11.69 3.87 4.36
CA VAL A 34 -11.32 2.49 4.69
C VAL A 34 -12.25 1.92 5.75
N VAL A 35 -12.49 2.67 6.83
CA VAL A 35 -13.43 2.28 7.89
C VAL A 35 -14.84 2.06 7.32
N ARG A 36 -15.29 2.97 6.45
CA ARG A 36 -16.60 2.86 5.78
C ARG A 36 -16.67 1.63 4.87
N ALA A 37 -15.60 1.34 4.12
CA ALA A 37 -15.55 0.16 3.27
C ALA A 37 -15.65 -1.14 4.06
N ILE A 38 -14.92 -1.26 5.18
CA ILE A 38 -14.98 -2.43 6.06
C ILE A 38 -16.40 -2.61 6.62
N LYS A 39 -16.99 -1.54 7.19
CA LYS A 39 -18.37 -1.56 7.71
C LYS A 39 -19.37 -1.99 6.63
N PHE A 40 -19.23 -1.47 5.41
CA PHE A 40 -20.09 -1.83 4.29
C PHE A 40 -19.99 -3.32 3.94
N VAL A 41 -18.76 -3.83 3.79
CA VAL A 41 -18.51 -5.24 3.46
C VAL A 41 -19.11 -6.17 4.51
N GLN A 42 -18.93 -5.86 5.78
CA GLN A 42 -19.43 -6.67 6.89
C GLN A 42 -20.95 -6.62 7.02
N SER A 43 -21.56 -5.42 6.96
CA SER A 43 -23.01 -5.26 7.09
C SER A 43 -23.80 -5.94 5.96
N HIS A 44 -23.19 -6.12 4.79
CA HIS A 44 -23.78 -6.81 3.65
C HIS A 44 -23.29 -8.26 3.49
N HIS A 45 -22.47 -8.77 4.42
CA HIS A 45 -21.90 -10.13 4.38
C HIS A 45 -21.21 -10.48 3.07
N LEU A 46 -20.47 -9.52 2.50
CA LEU A 46 -19.87 -9.66 1.18
C LEU A 46 -18.52 -10.40 1.20
N ALA A 47 -17.75 -10.22 2.26
CA ALA A 47 -16.40 -10.80 2.41
C ALA A 47 -15.93 -10.73 3.86
N ASP A 48 -14.94 -11.55 4.20
CA ASP A 48 -14.15 -11.38 5.42
C ASP A 48 -13.17 -10.20 5.24
N CYS A 49 -12.79 -9.54 6.35
CA CYS A 49 -11.89 -8.41 6.34
C CYS A 49 -10.67 -8.65 7.23
N ILE A 50 -9.48 -8.35 6.69
CA ILE A 50 -8.24 -8.26 7.45
C ILE A 50 -7.71 -6.83 7.38
N ALA A 51 -7.39 -6.25 8.54
CA ALA A 51 -6.79 -4.93 8.67
C ALA A 51 -5.27 -5.03 8.78
N ILE A 52 -4.54 -4.11 8.12
CA ILE A 52 -3.10 -3.91 8.32
C ILE A 52 -2.91 -2.45 8.76
N THR A 53 -2.46 -2.23 9.99
CA THR A 53 -2.33 -0.88 10.57
C THR A 53 -1.15 -0.78 11.53
N SER A 54 -0.66 0.44 11.80
CA SER A 54 0.31 0.67 12.87
C SER A 54 -0.36 1.05 14.21
N ASN A 55 -1.69 1.25 14.22
CA ASN A 55 -2.45 1.65 15.39
C ASN A 55 -3.42 0.53 15.84
N PRO A 56 -3.10 -0.20 16.93
CA PRO A 56 -3.96 -1.28 17.42
C PRO A 56 -5.32 -0.80 17.96
N ASP A 57 -5.40 0.45 18.41
CA ASP A 57 -6.61 1.03 19.02
C ASP A 57 -7.50 1.75 17.99
N SER A 58 -7.21 1.61 16.72
CA SER A 58 -7.94 2.28 15.64
C SER A 58 -9.31 1.65 15.38
N ASP A 59 -10.22 2.45 14.82
CA ASP A 59 -11.54 1.99 14.38
C ASP A 59 -11.44 0.77 13.45
N MET A 60 -10.50 0.81 12.50
CA MET A 60 -10.27 -0.29 11.56
C MET A 60 -9.88 -1.59 12.28
N ALA A 61 -9.00 -1.50 13.29
CA ALA A 61 -8.57 -2.66 14.07
C ALA A 61 -9.72 -3.25 14.89
N GLN A 62 -10.58 -2.40 15.42
CA GLN A 62 -11.72 -2.83 16.26
C GLN A 62 -12.84 -3.50 15.46
N ILE A 63 -13.08 -3.04 14.23
CA ILE A 63 -14.20 -3.56 13.43
C ILE A 63 -13.80 -4.69 12.49
N SER A 64 -12.50 -4.90 12.20
CA SER A 64 -12.06 -5.97 11.30
C SER A 64 -12.10 -7.32 12.00
N GLY A 65 -12.44 -8.38 11.26
CA GLY A 65 -12.42 -9.75 11.80
C GLY A 65 -11.02 -10.23 12.18
N TYR A 66 -10.01 -9.74 11.46
CA TYR A 66 -8.59 -10.00 11.71
C TYR A 66 -7.79 -8.72 11.60
N THR A 67 -6.72 -8.58 12.40
CA THR A 67 -5.85 -7.41 12.38
C THR A 67 -4.39 -7.78 12.47
N ILE A 68 -3.59 -7.29 11.55
CA ILE A 68 -2.13 -7.32 11.63
C ILE A 68 -1.66 -5.94 12.04
N VAL A 69 -1.09 -5.85 13.23
CA VAL A 69 -0.53 -4.62 13.77
C VAL A 69 0.96 -4.54 13.48
N LEU A 70 1.43 -3.39 13.02
CA LEU A 70 2.83 -3.10 12.74
C LEU A 70 3.37 -2.09 13.78
N PRO A 71 3.62 -2.50 15.02
CA PRO A 71 3.90 -1.59 16.15
C PRO A 71 5.29 -0.94 16.06
N HIS A 72 6.18 -1.48 15.26
CA HIS A 72 7.51 -0.96 15.01
C HIS A 72 7.51 0.28 14.12
N ILE A 73 6.42 0.54 13.40
CA ILE A 73 6.29 1.70 12.53
C ILE A 73 5.98 2.94 13.37
N ARG A 74 6.96 3.84 13.49
CA ARG A 74 6.85 5.10 14.24
C ARG A 74 7.07 6.32 13.33
N GLU A 75 6.50 6.29 12.14
CA GLU A 75 6.64 7.36 11.16
C GLU A 75 5.86 8.59 11.60
N LYS A 76 6.57 9.69 11.85
CA LYS A 76 5.99 10.97 12.28
C LYS A 76 5.61 11.87 11.11
N SER A 77 6.16 11.62 9.95
CA SER A 77 5.86 12.38 8.73
C SER A 77 4.40 12.23 8.33
N VAL A 78 3.81 13.30 7.80
CA VAL A 78 2.51 13.24 7.13
C VAL A 78 2.60 12.34 5.89
N VAL A 79 3.68 12.51 5.12
CA VAL A 79 3.98 11.68 3.94
C VAL A 79 4.46 10.31 4.38
N MET A 80 3.76 9.26 3.95
CA MET A 80 4.10 7.88 4.29
C MET A 80 5.16 7.34 3.33
N THR A 81 6.28 6.86 3.88
CA THR A 81 7.33 6.17 3.14
C THR A 81 7.60 4.79 3.74
N GLY A 82 8.14 4.75 4.95
CA GLY A 82 8.38 3.50 5.68
C GLY A 82 7.10 2.72 5.97
N THR A 83 6.01 3.39 6.29
CA THR A 83 4.70 2.74 6.50
C THR A 83 4.24 2.05 5.22
N TYR A 84 4.32 2.71 4.07
CA TYR A 84 3.92 2.13 2.80
C TYR A 84 4.69 0.84 2.50
N THR A 85 6.01 0.87 2.58
CA THR A 85 6.85 -0.30 2.29
C THR A 85 6.58 -1.47 3.24
N ASN A 86 6.34 -1.19 4.53
CA ASN A 86 5.99 -2.23 5.51
C ASN A 86 4.61 -2.84 5.27
N ILE A 87 3.61 -2.04 4.91
CA ILE A 87 2.28 -2.53 4.53
C ILE A 87 2.37 -3.41 3.28
N LEU A 88 3.13 -2.96 2.26
CA LEU A 88 3.34 -3.73 1.04
C LEU A 88 4.02 -5.07 1.32
N LEU A 89 5.10 -5.07 2.10
CA LEU A 89 5.78 -6.30 2.51
C LEU A 89 4.84 -7.23 3.28
N THR A 90 4.03 -6.67 4.20
CA THR A 90 3.06 -7.47 4.96
C THR A 90 2.03 -8.13 4.03
N ALA A 91 1.51 -7.39 3.05
CA ALA A 91 0.58 -7.96 2.07
C ALA A 91 1.23 -9.06 1.22
N GLN A 92 2.49 -8.89 0.83
CA GLN A 92 3.26 -9.91 0.11
C GLN A 92 3.52 -11.16 0.97
N LEU A 93 3.86 -10.98 2.26
CA LEU A 93 4.01 -12.10 3.19
C LEU A 93 2.70 -12.87 3.37
N VAL A 94 1.58 -12.17 3.53
CA VAL A 94 0.25 -12.80 3.60
C VAL A 94 -0.03 -13.59 2.33
N ALA A 95 0.24 -13.04 1.16
CA ALA A 95 0.05 -13.73 -0.12
C ALA A 95 0.93 -15.00 -0.22
N GLY A 96 2.21 -14.90 0.12
CA GLY A 96 3.14 -16.04 0.11
C GLY A 96 2.73 -17.16 1.06
N ILE A 97 2.27 -16.80 2.27
CA ILE A 97 1.79 -17.77 3.27
C ILE A 97 0.51 -18.46 2.77
N VAL A 98 -0.46 -17.69 2.26
CA VAL A 98 -1.73 -18.24 1.78
C VAL A 98 -1.54 -19.14 0.56
N SER A 99 -0.60 -18.82 -0.33
CA SER A 99 -0.27 -19.64 -1.50
C SER A 99 0.70 -20.79 -1.20
N SER A 100 1.25 -20.86 0.03
CA SER A 100 2.32 -21.80 0.39
C SER A 100 3.54 -21.73 -0.53
N ASP A 101 3.88 -20.53 -0.98
CA ASP A 101 5.01 -20.26 -1.88
C ASP A 101 6.29 -19.99 -1.06
N GLU A 102 6.97 -21.08 -0.66
CA GLU A 102 8.21 -21.01 0.12
C GLU A 102 9.35 -20.30 -0.64
N HIS A 103 9.38 -20.43 -1.97
CA HIS A 103 10.37 -19.74 -2.79
C HIS A 103 10.19 -18.23 -2.67
N PHE A 104 8.97 -17.74 -2.91
CA PHE A 104 8.64 -16.32 -2.78
C PHE A 104 8.92 -15.78 -1.37
N LEU A 105 8.52 -16.53 -0.33
CA LEU A 105 8.82 -16.16 1.06
C LEU A 105 10.33 -16.08 1.35
N SER A 106 11.13 -16.96 0.75
CA SER A 106 12.59 -16.91 0.89
C SER A 106 13.22 -15.68 0.20
N GLU A 107 12.68 -15.27 -0.95
CA GLU A 107 13.11 -14.06 -1.64
C GLU A 107 12.78 -12.79 -0.85
N LEU A 108 11.59 -12.72 -0.24
CA LEU A 108 11.22 -11.58 0.61
C LEU A 108 12.18 -11.37 1.78
N LYS A 109 12.77 -12.43 2.33
CA LYS A 109 13.79 -12.33 3.40
C LYS A 109 15.08 -11.63 2.94
N GLN A 110 15.34 -11.55 1.65
CA GLN A 110 16.53 -10.90 1.09
C GLN A 110 16.36 -9.39 0.88
N LEU A 111 15.11 -8.88 0.96
CA LEU A 111 14.80 -7.47 0.68
C LEU A 111 15.66 -6.46 1.49
N PRO A 112 15.95 -6.66 2.79
CA PRO A 112 16.83 -5.76 3.52
C PRO A 112 18.21 -5.65 2.89
N ASN A 113 18.83 -6.79 2.57
CA ASN A 113 20.16 -6.83 1.93
C ASN A 113 20.18 -6.21 0.53
N ILE A 114 19.08 -6.34 -0.21
CA ILE A 114 18.91 -5.71 -1.52
C ILE A 114 18.76 -4.20 -1.34
N GLY A 115 17.96 -3.77 -0.37
CA GLY A 115 17.77 -2.38 -0.01
C GLY A 115 19.10 -1.68 0.29
N ASP A 116 19.93 -2.27 1.14
CA ASP A 116 21.24 -1.74 1.50
C ASP A 116 22.16 -1.52 0.28
N LYS A 117 22.04 -2.35 -0.75
CA LYS A 117 22.81 -2.21 -2.00
C LYS A 117 22.22 -1.18 -2.96
N VAL A 118 20.90 -1.06 -3.01
CA VAL A 118 20.21 -0.18 -3.97
C VAL A 118 20.14 1.26 -3.48
N MET A 119 19.94 1.47 -2.18
CA MET A 119 19.75 2.81 -1.61
C MET A 119 20.87 3.81 -1.94
N PRO A 120 22.17 3.48 -1.83
CA PRO A 120 23.23 4.42 -2.18
C PRO A 120 23.22 4.85 -3.65
N GLN A 121 22.84 3.91 -4.55
CA GLN A 121 22.73 4.20 -5.98
C GLN A 121 21.52 5.09 -6.26
N ALA A 122 20.37 4.79 -5.63
CA ALA A 122 19.17 5.59 -5.75
C ALA A 122 19.39 7.03 -5.21
N GLU A 123 20.07 7.18 -4.08
CA GLU A 123 20.42 8.49 -3.52
C GLU A 123 21.31 9.30 -4.47
N THR A 124 22.32 8.68 -5.05
CA THR A 124 23.22 9.32 -6.03
C THR A 124 22.44 9.80 -7.26
N LEU A 125 21.55 8.94 -7.79
CA LEU A 125 20.70 9.29 -8.93
C LEU A 125 19.71 10.41 -8.56
N ALA A 126 19.08 10.35 -7.41
CA ALA A 126 18.13 11.35 -6.93
C ALA A 126 18.79 12.74 -6.78
N LYS A 127 19.99 12.80 -6.22
CA LYS A 127 20.78 14.05 -6.14
C LYS A 127 21.05 14.63 -7.53
N LYS A 128 21.51 13.79 -8.46
CA LYS A 128 21.77 14.20 -9.83
C LYS A 128 20.52 14.73 -10.54
N LEU A 129 19.40 14.03 -10.43
CA LEU A 129 18.16 14.41 -11.11
C LEU A 129 17.48 15.62 -10.45
N GLY A 130 17.44 15.65 -9.11
CA GLY A 130 16.74 16.71 -8.37
C GLY A 130 17.49 18.03 -8.33
N VAL A 131 18.81 17.98 -8.10
CA VAL A 131 19.62 19.18 -7.93
C VAL A 131 20.15 19.72 -9.27
N GLU A 132 20.68 18.85 -10.13
CA GLU A 132 21.34 19.27 -11.35
C GLU A 132 20.39 19.58 -12.50
N LYS A 133 19.29 18.82 -12.63
CA LYS A 133 18.41 18.89 -13.80
C LYS A 133 17.18 19.78 -13.61
N GLN A 134 16.76 20.02 -12.38
CA GLN A 134 15.64 20.92 -12.04
C GLN A 134 14.34 20.61 -12.82
N TYR A 135 14.00 19.34 -12.93
CA TYR A 135 12.75 18.92 -13.55
C TYR A 135 11.55 19.42 -12.76
N THR A 136 10.52 19.88 -13.45
CA THR A 136 9.26 20.38 -12.88
C THR A 136 8.06 19.50 -13.15
N HIS A 137 8.19 18.52 -14.06
CA HIS A 137 7.14 17.59 -14.45
C HIS A 137 7.67 16.17 -14.40
N PHE A 138 6.91 15.28 -13.78
CA PHE A 138 7.26 13.89 -13.60
C PHE A 138 6.14 12.98 -14.09
N ILE A 139 6.49 11.98 -14.88
CA ILE A 139 5.55 10.98 -15.37
C ILE A 139 6.08 9.61 -14.97
N SER A 140 5.29 8.90 -14.16
CA SER A 140 5.57 7.53 -13.73
C SER A 140 4.79 6.55 -14.59
N LEU A 141 5.45 5.54 -15.13
CA LEU A 141 4.83 4.51 -15.95
C LEU A 141 4.89 3.17 -15.24
N GLY A 142 3.79 2.42 -15.25
CA GLY A 142 3.74 1.09 -14.66
C GLY A 142 2.65 0.23 -15.25
N LEU A 143 3.00 -1.00 -15.65
CA LEU A 143 2.05 -1.98 -16.19
C LEU A 143 1.67 -3.01 -15.11
N GLY A 144 0.40 -3.37 -15.02
CA GLY A 144 -0.09 -4.35 -14.06
C GLY A 144 0.19 -3.94 -12.61
N ALA A 145 0.86 -4.77 -11.83
CA ALA A 145 1.20 -4.48 -10.43
C ALA A 145 2.10 -3.25 -10.28
N TYR A 146 2.97 -2.97 -11.25
CA TYR A 146 3.84 -1.79 -11.24
C TYR A 146 3.06 -0.48 -11.41
N TYR A 147 1.82 -0.50 -11.89
CA TYR A 147 0.99 0.69 -11.91
C TYR A 147 0.67 1.20 -10.49
N GLY A 148 0.50 0.29 -9.53
CA GLY A 148 0.40 0.67 -8.12
C GLY A 148 1.65 1.40 -7.61
N MET A 149 2.85 0.91 -8.00
CA MET A 149 4.12 1.56 -7.66
C MET A 149 4.27 2.93 -8.35
N ALA A 150 3.84 3.03 -9.62
CA ALA A 150 3.86 4.29 -10.35
C ALA A 150 2.95 5.35 -9.70
N ASN A 151 1.76 4.95 -9.25
CA ASN A 151 0.84 5.83 -8.50
C ASN A 151 1.46 6.29 -7.17
N GLU A 152 2.10 5.40 -6.42
CA GLU A 152 2.76 5.77 -5.17
C GLU A 152 3.93 6.72 -5.41
N GLY A 153 4.76 6.46 -6.42
CA GLY A 153 5.86 7.36 -6.80
C GLY A 153 5.35 8.75 -7.20
N MET A 154 4.29 8.81 -8.00
CA MET A 154 3.62 10.04 -8.37
C MET A 154 3.09 10.78 -7.12
N LEU A 155 2.43 10.07 -6.21
CA LEU A 155 1.90 10.64 -4.99
C LEU A 155 3.01 11.22 -4.11
N LYS A 156 4.10 10.47 -3.91
CA LYS A 156 5.26 10.97 -3.12
C LYS A 156 5.88 12.22 -3.72
N LEU A 157 6.03 12.27 -5.04
CA LEU A 157 6.51 13.49 -5.72
C LEU A 157 5.58 14.68 -5.45
N LYS A 158 4.27 14.52 -5.63
CA LYS A 158 3.29 15.60 -5.34
C LYS A 158 3.33 16.06 -3.89
N GLU A 159 3.29 15.11 -2.95
CA GLU A 159 3.24 15.42 -1.52
C GLU A 159 4.51 16.11 -1.00
N MET A 160 5.67 15.69 -1.50
CA MET A 160 6.97 16.17 -0.98
C MET A 160 7.49 17.41 -1.70
N THR A 161 7.16 17.58 -2.98
CA THR A 161 7.73 18.65 -3.81
C THR A 161 6.72 19.68 -4.29
N GLN A 162 5.43 19.34 -4.24
CA GLN A 162 4.33 20.12 -4.83
C GLN A 162 4.49 20.34 -6.35
N LEU A 163 5.35 19.58 -7.01
CA LEU A 163 5.55 19.60 -8.44
C LEU A 163 4.49 18.77 -9.15
N PHE A 164 4.34 19.03 -10.45
CA PHE A 164 3.42 18.26 -11.28
C PHE A 164 3.93 16.82 -11.45
N ALA A 165 3.10 15.86 -11.12
CA ALA A 165 3.40 14.45 -11.32
C ALA A 165 2.14 13.68 -11.71
N GLU A 166 2.27 12.71 -12.62
CA GLU A 166 1.20 11.84 -13.08
C GLU A 166 1.69 10.39 -13.17
N ALA A 167 0.75 9.45 -13.14
CA ALA A 167 1.02 8.03 -13.34
C ALA A 167 0.10 7.48 -14.42
N PHE A 168 0.66 6.69 -15.32
CA PHE A 168 -0.08 6.04 -16.40
C PHE A 168 0.17 4.53 -16.43
N ASN A 169 -0.87 3.83 -16.82
CA ASN A 169 -0.80 2.42 -17.20
C ASN A 169 -0.76 2.39 -18.74
N PRO A 170 0.41 2.15 -19.34
CA PRO A 170 0.57 2.13 -20.79
C PRO A 170 -0.16 0.96 -21.43
#